data_8283af110271e1e2635c32ea5f6091c8
#
_entry.id   8283af110271e1e2635c32ea5f6091c8
#
_cell.length_a   1.000
_cell.length_b   1.000
_cell.length_c   1.000
_cell.angle_alpha   90.00
_cell.angle_beta   90.00
_cell.angle_gamma   90.00
#
_symmetry.space_group_name_H-M   'P 1'
#
loop_
_entity.id
_entity.type
_entity.pdbx_description
1 polymer ?
#
loop_
_entity_poly.entity_id
_entity_poly.type
_entity_poly.pdbx_seq_one_letter_code
_entity_poly.pdbx_strand_id
1 'polypeptide(L)'
;MFSKTEKRQLMIFVAIAYGITYLLGILMWYGSMKQVDLALFANAQMMYPAMGVMLAFLLTRREDTEMPKAFFRSFTAVTILMIVCTVLSVLMPDRMAEMPGGTVSAWLIAVNYIQIAGCILGLFFLLISGKKKRAAYGLGWKNWKLSAACIFLFLGLYFLRTAIAYAAMGGLSYFFDIFKTADAWVLLGILPLNFLLGYIAFFGEEYGWRYYLQPILQKKFGLKKGVLILGVVWGLWHLPLDFFFYVTPDKGLIMTTNQIISCVGLGIFFAYAYMKTENIWVPVILHFLNNNLILVTSGQFSADVLQNQSVSWADIPAALLLNGVLYGVFILAKPFREKKEESVSLDAGQSKGMAV
;
A
#
# COMPACT_ATOMS: atom_id res chain seq x y z
N MET A 1 -23.67 -12.99 9.82
CA MET A 1 -24.06 -11.57 9.62
C MET A 1 -23.03 -10.67 10.28
N PHE A 2 -22.75 -9.47 9.74
CA PHE A 2 -21.92 -8.48 10.45
C PHE A 2 -22.66 -7.89 11.62
N SER A 3 -21.98 -7.72 12.75
CA SER A 3 -22.49 -6.97 13.90
C SER A 3 -22.72 -5.50 13.56
N LYS A 4 -23.49 -4.79 14.38
CA LYS A 4 -23.72 -3.35 14.21
C LYS A 4 -22.41 -2.56 14.26
N THR A 5 -21.48 -2.97 15.12
CA THR A 5 -20.15 -2.38 15.25
C THR A 5 -19.29 -2.62 14.02
N GLU A 6 -19.24 -3.85 13.48
CA GLU A 6 -18.48 -4.16 12.26
C GLU A 6 -19.00 -3.37 11.06
N LYS A 7 -20.32 -3.24 10.90
CA LYS A 7 -20.92 -2.41 9.84
C LYS A 7 -20.49 -0.94 9.97
N ARG A 8 -20.51 -0.39 11.19
CA ARG A 8 -20.08 0.99 11.45
C ARG A 8 -18.61 1.18 11.15
N GLN A 9 -17.76 0.23 11.54
CA GLN A 9 -16.32 0.25 11.24
C GLN A 9 -16.08 0.23 9.73
N LEU A 10 -16.77 -0.64 8.99
CA LEU A 10 -16.63 -0.72 7.53
C LEU A 10 -17.12 0.57 6.86
N MET A 11 -18.20 1.18 7.32
CA MET A 11 -18.66 2.48 6.78
C MET A 11 -17.61 3.59 6.98
N ILE A 12 -17.03 3.68 8.19
CA ILE A 12 -15.98 4.67 8.46
C ILE A 12 -14.76 4.41 7.57
N PHE A 13 -14.33 3.14 7.47
CA PHE A 13 -13.22 2.76 6.60
C PHE A 13 -13.46 3.19 5.15
N VAL A 14 -14.61 2.86 4.57
CA VAL A 14 -14.96 3.20 3.18
C VAL A 14 -15.05 4.71 3.00
N ALA A 15 -15.69 5.42 3.93
CA ALA A 15 -15.82 6.87 3.85
C ALA A 15 -14.45 7.58 3.87
N ILE A 16 -13.48 7.08 4.64
CA ILE A 16 -12.13 7.64 4.68
C ILE A 16 -11.31 7.18 3.48
N ALA A 17 -11.20 5.86 3.26
CA ALA A 17 -10.32 5.32 2.22
C ALA A 17 -10.74 5.73 0.81
N TYR A 18 -12.05 5.69 0.50
CA TYR A 18 -12.58 6.04 -0.80
C TYR A 18 -13.12 7.46 -0.87
N GLY A 19 -13.84 7.90 0.17
CA GLY A 19 -14.45 9.23 0.17
C GLY A 19 -13.40 10.33 0.04
N ILE A 20 -12.32 10.28 0.82
CA ILE A 20 -11.21 11.25 0.69
C ILE A 20 -10.52 11.11 -0.66
N THR A 21 -10.23 9.88 -1.10
CA THR A 21 -9.56 9.65 -2.39
C THR A 21 -10.33 10.27 -3.55
N TYR A 22 -11.62 10.02 -3.66
CA TYR A 22 -12.41 10.56 -4.77
C TYR A 22 -12.72 12.05 -4.63
N LEU A 23 -12.89 12.55 -3.39
CA LEU A 23 -13.03 13.98 -3.15
C LEU A 23 -11.77 14.73 -3.58
N LEU A 24 -10.59 14.25 -3.19
CA LEU A 24 -9.31 14.83 -3.61
C LEU A 24 -9.03 14.55 -5.10
N GLY A 25 -9.61 13.50 -5.68
CA GLY A 25 -9.58 13.26 -7.13
C GLY A 25 -10.17 14.42 -7.95
N ILE A 26 -11.20 15.09 -7.42
CA ILE A 26 -11.74 16.32 -8.05
C ILE A 26 -10.70 17.44 -8.04
N LEU A 27 -9.94 17.55 -6.94
CA LEU A 27 -8.86 18.52 -6.84
C LEU A 27 -7.68 18.17 -7.76
N MET A 28 -7.39 16.86 -7.93
CA MET A 28 -6.39 16.37 -8.89
C MET A 28 -6.79 16.72 -10.32
N TRP A 29 -8.05 16.52 -10.70
CA TRP A 29 -8.57 16.95 -12.00
C TRP A 29 -8.35 18.45 -12.21
N TYR A 30 -8.69 19.29 -11.23
CA TYR A 30 -8.46 20.74 -11.30
C TYR A 30 -6.96 21.05 -11.43
N GLY A 31 -6.11 20.42 -10.61
CA GLY A 31 -4.66 20.60 -10.64
C GLY A 31 -4.04 20.19 -11.98
N SER A 32 -4.50 19.08 -12.58
CA SER A 32 -4.03 18.63 -13.90
C SER A 32 -4.35 19.63 -15.01
N MET A 33 -5.53 20.25 -14.98
CA MET A 33 -5.86 21.34 -15.93
C MET A 33 -4.97 22.58 -15.75
N LYS A 34 -4.44 22.80 -14.56
CA LYS A 34 -3.50 23.90 -14.22
C LYS A 34 -2.05 23.52 -14.36
N GLN A 35 -1.75 22.27 -14.76
CA GLN A 35 -0.39 21.71 -14.87
C GLN A 35 0.42 21.78 -13.56
N VAL A 36 -0.28 21.64 -12.43
CA VAL A 36 0.36 21.57 -11.10
C VAL A 36 0.91 20.17 -10.89
N ASP A 37 2.06 20.07 -10.19
CA ASP A 37 2.61 18.76 -9.78
C ASP A 37 1.67 18.05 -8.80
N LEU A 38 1.30 16.81 -9.14
CA LEU A 38 0.35 15.99 -8.39
C LEU A 38 1.03 14.84 -7.59
N ALA A 39 2.35 14.81 -7.51
CA ALA A 39 3.10 13.76 -6.82
C ALA A 39 2.71 13.62 -5.33
N LEU A 40 2.32 14.73 -4.68
CA LEU A 40 1.90 14.72 -3.28
C LEU A 40 0.64 13.90 -3.05
N PHE A 41 -0.26 13.83 -4.03
CA PHE A 41 -1.48 13.02 -3.94
C PHE A 41 -1.18 11.54 -3.82
N ALA A 42 -0.24 11.03 -4.62
CA ALA A 42 0.16 9.62 -4.57
C ALA A 42 0.66 9.23 -3.17
N ASN A 43 1.55 10.05 -2.58
CA ASN A 43 2.11 9.81 -1.26
C ASN A 43 1.06 9.89 -0.13
N ALA A 44 0.18 10.89 -0.16
CA ALA A 44 -0.85 11.08 0.85
C ALA A 44 -1.93 9.98 0.77
N GLN A 45 -2.34 9.61 -0.44
CA GLN A 45 -3.37 8.61 -0.69
C GLN A 45 -3.04 7.27 -0.05
N MET A 46 -1.79 6.82 -0.10
CA MET A 46 -1.34 5.56 0.50
C MET A 46 -1.65 5.45 2.00
N MET A 47 -1.83 6.56 2.71
CA MET A 47 -2.10 6.56 4.15
C MET A 47 -3.60 6.46 4.50
N TYR A 48 -4.52 6.74 3.57
CA TYR A 48 -5.95 6.81 3.87
C TYR A 48 -6.57 5.49 4.33
N PRO A 49 -6.21 4.32 3.78
CA PRO A 49 -6.82 3.06 4.21
C PRO A 49 -6.53 2.75 5.68
N ALA A 50 -5.29 2.91 6.16
CA ALA A 50 -4.98 2.71 7.59
C ALA A 50 -5.62 3.77 8.47
N MET A 51 -5.66 5.04 8.05
CA MET A 51 -6.36 6.09 8.79
C MET A 51 -7.83 5.72 8.97
N GLY A 52 -8.48 5.19 7.92
CA GLY A 52 -9.87 4.73 8.00
C GLY A 52 -10.07 3.62 9.03
N VAL A 53 -9.17 2.63 9.07
CA VAL A 53 -9.19 1.54 10.08
C VAL A 53 -8.97 2.09 11.49
N MET A 54 -7.94 2.93 11.66
CA MET A 54 -7.56 3.45 12.97
C MET A 54 -8.66 4.36 13.54
N LEU A 55 -9.26 5.23 12.74
CA LEU A 55 -10.40 6.05 13.14
C LEU A 55 -11.62 5.18 13.47
N ALA A 56 -11.89 4.14 12.66
CA ALA A 56 -12.97 3.21 12.97
C ALA A 56 -12.79 2.56 14.33
N PHE A 57 -11.59 2.12 14.69
CA PHE A 57 -11.30 1.53 16.00
C PHE A 57 -11.36 2.58 17.12
N LEU A 58 -10.73 3.73 16.95
CA LEU A 58 -10.74 4.81 17.94
C LEU A 58 -12.15 5.28 18.29
N LEU A 59 -13.08 5.27 17.31
CA LEU A 59 -14.46 5.71 17.49
C LEU A 59 -15.40 4.63 18.03
N THR A 60 -15.09 3.33 17.81
CA THR A 60 -16.00 2.22 18.14
C THR A 60 -15.51 1.32 19.28
N ARG A 61 -14.22 1.37 19.64
CA ARG A 61 -13.58 0.57 20.68
C ARG A 61 -12.89 1.44 21.72
N ARG A 62 -13.56 2.50 22.19
CA ARG A 62 -12.97 3.53 23.09
C ARG A 62 -12.43 2.95 24.39
N GLU A 63 -13.11 1.95 24.95
CA GLU A 63 -12.77 1.32 26.22
C GLU A 63 -11.70 0.22 26.08
N ASP A 64 -11.26 -0.11 24.85
CA ASP A 64 -10.24 -1.14 24.64
C ASP A 64 -8.88 -0.66 25.16
N THR A 65 -8.40 -1.32 26.22
CA THR A 65 -7.12 -1.03 26.87
C THR A 65 -5.93 -1.57 26.09
N GLU A 66 -6.15 -2.56 25.21
CA GLU A 66 -5.13 -3.16 24.38
C GLU A 66 -4.89 -2.37 23.06
N MET A 67 -5.71 -1.35 22.82
CA MET A 67 -5.53 -0.51 21.63
C MET A 67 -4.26 0.34 21.74
N PRO A 68 -3.38 0.38 20.72
CA PRO A 68 -2.21 1.26 20.67
C PRO A 68 -2.64 2.68 20.29
N LYS A 69 -3.42 3.34 21.16
CA LYS A 69 -4.07 4.64 20.87
C LYS A 69 -3.10 5.74 20.48
N ALA A 70 -1.89 5.76 21.06
CA ALA A 70 -0.88 6.77 20.72
C ALA A 70 -0.42 6.61 19.28
N PHE A 71 -0.10 5.38 18.86
CA PHE A 71 0.27 5.09 17.46
C PHE A 71 -0.86 5.46 16.49
N PHE A 72 -2.10 5.06 16.78
CA PHE A 72 -3.25 5.36 15.92
C PHE A 72 -3.52 6.86 15.78
N ARG A 73 -3.42 7.62 16.87
CA ARG A 73 -3.59 9.08 16.86
C ARG A 73 -2.46 9.76 16.10
N SER A 74 -1.21 9.35 16.34
CA SER A 74 -0.05 9.88 15.64
C SER A 74 -0.13 9.64 14.13
N PHE A 75 -0.44 8.41 13.70
CA PHE A 75 -0.63 8.08 12.30
C PHE A 75 -1.74 8.93 11.66
N THR A 76 -2.88 9.06 12.33
CA THR A 76 -4.00 9.89 11.86
C THR A 76 -3.59 11.36 11.73
N ALA A 77 -2.87 11.91 12.70
CA ALA A 77 -2.39 13.30 12.65
C ALA A 77 -1.41 13.53 11.48
N VAL A 78 -0.46 12.61 11.29
CA VAL A 78 0.46 12.65 10.14
C VAL A 78 -0.31 12.61 8.81
N THR A 79 -1.29 11.72 8.68
CA THR A 79 -2.12 11.63 7.47
C THR A 79 -2.89 12.93 7.20
N ILE A 80 -3.45 13.56 8.25
CA ILE A 80 -4.16 14.84 8.10
C ILE A 80 -3.19 15.94 7.64
N LEU A 81 -1.98 16.01 8.18
CA LEU A 81 -0.96 16.96 7.73
C LEU A 81 -0.57 16.74 6.26
N MET A 82 -0.42 15.47 5.84
CA MET A 82 -0.18 15.11 4.44
C MET A 82 -1.32 15.61 3.55
N ILE A 83 -2.59 15.39 3.93
CA ILE A 83 -3.76 15.88 3.21
C ILE A 83 -3.75 17.42 3.09
N VAL A 84 -3.47 18.12 4.18
CA VAL A 84 -3.40 19.59 4.18
C VAL A 84 -2.33 20.09 3.22
N CYS A 85 -1.12 19.55 3.26
CA CYS A 85 -0.05 19.93 2.33
C CYS A 85 -0.43 19.61 0.86
N THR A 86 -1.09 18.47 0.63
CA THR A 86 -1.57 18.08 -0.72
C THR A 86 -2.62 19.07 -1.25
N VAL A 87 -3.56 19.50 -0.42
CA VAL A 87 -4.56 20.51 -0.81
C VAL A 87 -3.89 21.86 -1.08
N LEU A 88 -2.98 22.29 -0.19
CA LEU A 88 -2.26 23.54 -0.33
C LEU A 88 -1.33 23.57 -1.54
N SER A 89 -0.76 22.44 -1.98
CA SER A 89 0.07 22.39 -3.17
C SER A 89 -0.69 22.77 -4.46
N VAL A 90 -1.98 22.51 -4.52
CA VAL A 90 -2.83 22.92 -5.66
C VAL A 90 -3.35 24.35 -5.50
N LEU A 91 -3.65 24.77 -4.28
CA LEU A 91 -4.17 26.12 -4.01
C LEU A 91 -3.10 27.20 -4.02
N MET A 92 -1.86 26.84 -3.71
CA MET A 92 -0.69 27.74 -3.60
C MET A 92 0.52 27.11 -4.31
N PRO A 93 0.46 26.83 -5.64
CA PRO A 93 1.51 26.11 -6.37
C PRO A 93 2.85 26.88 -6.43
N ASP A 94 2.80 28.21 -6.37
CA ASP A 94 3.98 29.09 -6.49
C ASP A 94 4.86 29.13 -5.24
N ARG A 95 4.54 28.35 -4.20
CA ARG A 95 5.37 28.24 -3.00
C ARG A 95 6.57 27.34 -3.28
N MET A 96 7.65 27.97 -3.73
CA MET A 96 8.90 27.31 -4.10
C MET A 96 10.00 27.62 -3.07
N ALA A 97 10.97 26.71 -2.98
CA ALA A 97 12.17 26.87 -2.14
C ALA A 97 13.43 26.61 -2.99
N GLU A 98 14.44 27.42 -2.79
CA GLU A 98 15.76 27.24 -3.40
C GLU A 98 16.49 26.09 -2.69
N MET A 99 16.96 25.12 -3.45
CA MET A 99 17.73 23.97 -2.95
C MET A 99 19.01 23.77 -3.79
N PRO A 100 20.05 23.13 -3.23
CA PRO A 100 21.19 22.72 -4.04
C PRO A 100 20.70 21.79 -5.18
N GLY A 101 20.77 22.29 -6.42
CA GLY A 101 20.28 21.54 -7.61
C GLY A 101 19.05 22.16 -8.26
N GLY A 102 18.46 23.22 -7.73
CA GLY A 102 17.34 23.93 -8.34
C GLY A 102 16.20 24.27 -7.39
N THR A 103 15.15 24.83 -7.96
CA THR A 103 13.96 25.24 -7.23
C THR A 103 12.98 24.08 -7.11
N VAL A 104 12.51 23.82 -5.90
CA VAL A 104 11.60 22.68 -5.57
C VAL A 104 10.36 23.20 -4.87
N SER A 105 9.21 22.55 -5.06
CA SER A 105 7.99 22.88 -4.31
C SER A 105 8.20 22.80 -2.81
N ALA A 106 7.88 23.87 -2.09
CA ALA A 106 7.95 23.89 -0.63
C ALA A 106 7.00 22.85 0.00
N TRP A 107 5.90 22.52 -0.66
CA TRP A 107 4.96 21.50 -0.22
C TRP A 107 5.53 20.10 -0.34
N LEU A 108 6.32 19.82 -1.38
CA LEU A 108 7.03 18.54 -1.53
C LEU A 108 8.06 18.35 -0.41
N ILE A 109 8.80 19.39 -0.08
CA ILE A 109 9.74 19.39 1.04
C ILE A 109 9.00 19.12 2.36
N ALA A 110 7.90 19.86 2.61
CA ALA A 110 7.09 19.68 3.81
C ALA A 110 6.55 18.25 3.94
N VAL A 111 6.00 17.67 2.87
CA VAL A 111 5.47 16.30 2.85
C VAL A 111 6.57 15.28 3.15
N ASN A 112 7.75 15.42 2.57
CA ASN A 112 8.89 14.53 2.85
C ASN A 112 9.30 14.57 4.33
N TYR A 113 9.41 15.77 4.95
CA TYR A 113 9.69 15.88 6.38
C TYR A 113 8.57 15.32 7.26
N ILE A 114 7.30 15.56 6.90
CA ILE A 114 6.14 15.01 7.62
C ILE A 114 6.17 13.49 7.56
N GLN A 115 6.48 12.91 6.40
CA GLN A 115 6.57 11.45 6.22
C GLN A 115 7.71 10.85 7.05
N ILE A 116 8.90 11.44 7.01
CA ILE A 116 10.06 11.01 7.82
C ILE A 116 9.72 11.13 9.32
N ALA A 117 9.19 12.26 9.76
CA ALA A 117 8.74 12.42 11.14
C ALA A 117 7.67 11.41 11.52
N GLY A 118 6.73 11.14 10.62
CA GLY A 118 5.71 10.10 10.76
C GLY A 118 6.30 8.70 10.92
N CYS A 119 7.34 8.36 10.17
CA CYS A 119 8.06 7.09 10.32
C CYS A 119 8.74 6.98 11.69
N ILE A 120 9.44 8.02 12.12
CA ILE A 120 10.13 8.06 13.42
C ILE A 120 9.13 7.96 14.57
N LEU A 121 8.08 8.79 14.57
CA LEU A 121 7.03 8.79 15.59
C LEU A 121 6.25 7.46 15.58
N GLY A 122 5.94 6.93 14.40
CA GLY A 122 5.26 5.65 14.24
C GLY A 122 6.07 4.51 14.87
N LEU A 123 7.36 4.42 14.55
CA LEU A 123 8.26 3.42 15.15
C LEU A 123 8.35 3.59 16.67
N PHE A 124 8.54 4.82 17.14
CA PHE A 124 8.60 5.14 18.57
C PHE A 124 7.32 4.67 19.30
N PHE A 125 6.14 5.04 18.83
CA PHE A 125 4.89 4.65 19.47
C PHE A 125 4.60 3.15 19.34
N LEU A 126 5.02 2.49 18.27
CA LEU A 126 4.97 1.02 18.16
C LEU A 126 5.85 0.34 19.21
N LEU A 127 7.07 0.82 19.41
CA LEU A 127 8.01 0.23 20.38
C LEU A 127 7.49 0.37 21.81
N ILE A 128 7.02 1.56 22.22
CA ILE A 128 6.53 1.80 23.58
C ILE A 128 5.15 1.20 23.84
N SER A 129 4.37 0.84 22.80
CA SER A 129 3.04 0.21 22.98
C SER A 129 3.09 -1.15 23.68
N GLY A 130 4.25 -1.80 23.67
CA GLY A 130 4.43 -3.13 24.23
C GLY A 130 3.92 -4.28 23.34
N LYS A 131 4.40 -5.49 23.62
CA LYS A 131 4.12 -6.66 22.79
C LYS A 131 2.63 -7.03 22.73
N LYS A 132 1.92 -6.91 23.85
CA LYS A 132 0.50 -7.30 23.99
C LYS A 132 -0.39 -6.46 23.05
N LYS A 133 -0.24 -5.13 23.09
CA LYS A 133 -1.01 -4.21 22.23
C LYS A 133 -0.68 -4.39 20.76
N ARG A 134 0.60 -4.57 20.42
CA ARG A 134 0.99 -4.86 19.04
C ARG A 134 0.37 -6.17 18.53
N ALA A 135 0.37 -7.22 19.34
CA ALA A 135 -0.22 -8.50 18.97
C ALA A 135 -1.74 -8.40 18.77
N ALA A 136 -2.45 -7.70 19.69
CA ALA A 136 -3.90 -7.53 19.64
C ALA A 136 -4.39 -6.82 18.37
N TYR A 137 -3.56 -5.94 17.80
CA TYR A 137 -3.90 -5.15 16.60
C TYR A 137 -3.07 -5.52 15.37
N GLY A 138 -2.50 -6.73 15.31
CA GLY A 138 -1.79 -7.26 14.14
C GLY A 138 -0.49 -6.54 13.81
N LEU A 139 0.07 -5.75 14.73
CA LEU A 139 1.28 -4.94 14.53
C LEU A 139 2.57 -5.66 14.96
N GLY A 140 2.44 -6.88 15.50
CA GLY A 140 3.56 -7.69 15.96
C GLY A 140 4.30 -8.34 14.81
N TRP A 141 5.63 -8.49 14.96
CA TRP A 141 6.44 -9.27 14.06
C TRP A 141 6.33 -10.77 14.38
N LYS A 142 5.99 -11.58 13.39
CA LYS A 142 5.80 -13.03 13.53
C LYS A 142 6.53 -13.79 12.43
N ASN A 143 6.80 -15.09 12.68
CA ASN A 143 7.20 -16.07 11.67
C ASN A 143 8.35 -15.58 10.77
N TRP A 144 9.44 -15.08 11.34
CA TRP A 144 10.52 -14.40 10.62
C TRP A 144 11.14 -15.23 9.48
N LYS A 145 11.29 -16.56 9.66
CA LYS A 145 11.84 -17.46 8.62
C LYS A 145 10.91 -17.52 7.39
N LEU A 146 9.60 -17.67 7.63
CA LEU A 146 8.60 -17.65 6.56
C LEU A 146 8.48 -16.26 5.94
N SER A 147 8.62 -15.22 6.74
CA SER A 147 8.62 -13.83 6.27
C SER A 147 9.78 -13.60 5.30
N ALA A 148 11.00 -13.97 5.67
CA ALA A 148 12.17 -13.90 4.82
C ALA A 148 11.98 -14.72 3.53
N ALA A 149 11.49 -15.97 3.63
CA ALA A 149 11.24 -16.80 2.47
C ALA A 149 10.23 -16.17 1.49
N CYS A 150 9.16 -15.54 1.98
CA CYS A 150 8.19 -14.83 1.13
C CYS A 150 8.80 -13.58 0.46
N ILE A 151 9.66 -12.84 1.16
CA ILE A 151 10.35 -11.67 0.62
C ILE A 151 11.34 -12.08 -0.49
N PHE A 152 12.17 -13.09 -0.26
CA PHE A 152 13.11 -13.59 -1.29
C PHE A 152 12.37 -14.19 -2.49
N LEU A 153 11.28 -14.92 -2.26
CA LEU A 153 10.43 -15.41 -3.35
C LEU A 153 9.87 -14.27 -4.19
N PHE A 154 9.40 -13.20 -3.54
CA PHE A 154 8.91 -12.00 -4.25
C PHE A 154 10.02 -11.35 -5.08
N LEU A 155 11.21 -11.15 -4.50
CA LEU A 155 12.35 -10.60 -5.22
C LEU A 155 12.68 -11.42 -6.46
N GLY A 156 12.75 -12.75 -6.33
CA GLY A 156 12.98 -13.65 -7.47
C GLY A 156 11.92 -13.51 -8.56
N LEU A 157 10.64 -13.47 -8.18
CA LEU A 157 9.53 -13.26 -9.11
C LEU A 157 9.55 -11.87 -9.75
N TYR A 158 9.89 -10.84 -8.99
CA TYR A 158 10.00 -9.47 -9.50
C TYR A 158 11.07 -9.35 -10.59
N PHE A 159 12.27 -9.84 -10.31
CA PHE A 159 13.37 -9.82 -11.30
C PHE A 159 13.09 -10.72 -12.49
N LEU A 160 12.50 -11.90 -12.29
CA LEU A 160 12.07 -12.79 -13.37
C LEU A 160 11.05 -12.10 -14.28
N ARG A 161 10.01 -11.49 -13.69
CA ARG A 161 8.98 -10.73 -14.41
C ARG A 161 9.62 -9.63 -15.27
N THR A 162 10.52 -8.87 -14.66
CA THR A 162 11.19 -7.74 -15.34
C THR A 162 12.10 -8.23 -16.45
N ALA A 163 12.88 -9.28 -16.23
CA ALA A 163 13.72 -9.89 -17.27
C ALA A 163 12.89 -10.42 -18.45
N ILE A 164 11.73 -11.07 -18.18
CA ILE A 164 10.81 -11.52 -19.23
C ILE A 164 10.26 -10.33 -20.01
N ALA A 165 9.88 -9.22 -19.35
CA ALA A 165 9.40 -8.02 -20.02
C ALA A 165 10.46 -7.43 -20.95
N TYR A 166 11.71 -7.28 -20.48
CA TYR A 166 12.82 -6.82 -21.31
C TYR A 166 13.13 -7.78 -22.46
N ALA A 167 13.11 -9.08 -22.22
CA ALA A 167 13.32 -10.08 -23.28
C ALA A 167 12.27 -10.00 -24.37
N ALA A 168 10.99 -9.84 -24.01
CA ALA A 168 9.88 -9.69 -24.94
C ALA A 168 10.00 -8.43 -25.81
N MET A 169 10.67 -7.38 -25.31
CA MET A 169 10.94 -6.14 -26.03
C MET A 169 12.31 -6.15 -26.79
N GLY A 170 13.03 -7.28 -26.77
CA GLY A 170 14.36 -7.38 -27.37
C GLY A 170 15.47 -6.68 -26.57
N GLY A 171 15.18 -6.22 -25.35
CA GLY A 171 16.08 -5.42 -24.51
C GLY A 171 16.75 -6.19 -23.36
N LEU A 172 16.85 -7.52 -23.41
CA LEU A 172 17.40 -8.30 -22.30
C LEU A 172 18.85 -7.94 -21.96
N SER A 173 19.67 -7.60 -22.95
CA SER A 173 21.03 -7.12 -22.71
C SER A 173 21.05 -5.83 -21.93
N TYR A 174 20.18 -4.88 -22.27
CA TYR A 174 20.02 -3.62 -21.54
C TYR A 174 19.64 -3.85 -20.06
N PHE A 175 18.73 -4.81 -19.79
CA PHE A 175 18.41 -5.18 -18.41
C PHE A 175 19.65 -5.57 -17.61
N PHE A 176 20.56 -6.37 -18.17
CA PHE A 176 21.80 -6.73 -17.49
C PHE A 176 22.80 -5.57 -17.41
N ASP A 177 22.81 -4.68 -18.41
CA ASP A 177 23.70 -3.52 -18.43
C ASP A 177 23.36 -2.50 -17.32
N ILE A 178 22.09 -2.39 -16.89
CA ILE A 178 21.69 -1.59 -15.73
C ILE A 178 22.53 -1.98 -14.50
N PHE A 179 22.72 -3.27 -14.24
CA PHE A 179 23.47 -3.74 -13.07
C PHE A 179 24.99 -3.64 -13.19
N LYS A 180 25.50 -3.14 -14.31
CA LYS A 180 26.92 -2.77 -14.46
C LYS A 180 27.17 -1.33 -14.02
N THR A 181 26.12 -0.52 -13.79
CA THR A 181 26.21 0.87 -13.35
C THR A 181 26.36 0.97 -11.83
N ALA A 182 27.11 1.96 -11.34
CA ALA A 182 27.23 2.23 -9.92
C ALA A 182 25.89 2.68 -9.31
N ASP A 183 25.08 3.43 -10.06
CA ASP A 183 23.79 3.98 -9.61
C ASP A 183 22.81 2.88 -9.21
N ALA A 184 22.78 1.77 -9.97
CA ALA A 184 21.94 0.63 -9.61
C ALA A 184 22.29 0.07 -8.21
N TRP A 185 23.57 -0.09 -7.92
CA TRP A 185 24.02 -0.63 -6.63
C TRP A 185 23.88 0.37 -5.49
N VAL A 186 24.07 1.66 -5.74
CA VAL A 186 23.81 2.72 -4.75
C VAL A 186 22.33 2.72 -4.37
N LEU A 187 21.40 2.69 -5.35
CA LEU A 187 19.98 2.66 -5.08
C LEU A 187 19.55 1.37 -4.37
N LEU A 188 20.07 0.21 -4.76
CA LEU A 188 19.81 -1.04 -4.04
C LEU A 188 20.33 -1.00 -2.61
N GLY A 189 21.53 -0.42 -2.40
CA GLY A 189 22.16 -0.31 -1.08
C GLY A 189 21.41 0.61 -0.13
N ILE A 190 20.75 1.66 -0.62
CA ILE A 190 19.97 2.58 0.24
C ILE A 190 18.52 2.16 0.47
N LEU A 191 18.02 1.10 -0.21
CA LEU A 191 16.65 0.61 -0.03
C LEU A 191 16.26 0.37 1.44
N PRO A 192 17.10 -0.26 2.29
CA PRO A 192 16.76 -0.44 3.70
C PRO A 192 16.55 0.88 4.44
N LEU A 193 17.38 1.90 4.15
CA LEU A 193 17.24 3.23 4.73
C LEU A 193 15.96 3.91 4.21
N ASN A 194 15.70 3.86 2.91
CA ASN A 194 14.48 4.39 2.31
C ASN A 194 13.23 3.71 2.89
N PHE A 195 13.29 2.39 3.16
CA PHE A 195 12.22 1.72 3.86
C PHE A 195 11.99 2.28 5.26
N LEU A 196 13.02 2.48 6.06
CA LEU A 196 12.89 3.04 7.41
C LEU A 196 12.30 4.46 7.41
N LEU A 197 12.61 5.26 6.39
CA LEU A 197 12.16 6.65 6.26
C LEU A 197 10.84 6.80 5.49
N GLY A 198 10.34 5.72 4.85
CA GLY A 198 9.14 5.76 4.01
C GLY A 198 8.09 4.69 4.31
N TYR A 199 8.35 3.75 5.21
CA TYR A 199 7.47 2.58 5.44
C TYR A 199 6.02 2.94 5.78
N ILE A 200 5.79 4.12 6.37
CA ILE A 200 4.47 4.52 6.88
C ILE A 200 3.42 4.62 5.77
N ALA A 201 3.81 4.98 4.56
CA ALA A 201 2.92 5.03 3.41
C ALA A 201 2.47 3.62 3.00
N PHE A 202 3.41 2.69 2.82
CA PHE A 202 3.13 1.29 2.48
C PHE A 202 2.36 0.56 3.58
N PHE A 203 2.70 0.85 4.84
CA PHE A 203 1.92 0.39 5.98
C PHE A 203 0.48 0.94 5.92
N GLY A 204 0.32 2.18 5.49
CA GLY A 204 -0.97 2.83 5.31
C GLY A 204 -1.91 2.04 4.42
N GLU A 205 -1.42 1.57 3.28
CA GLU A 205 -2.20 0.72 2.39
C GLU A 205 -2.41 -0.68 2.97
N GLU A 206 -1.34 -1.38 3.32
CA GLU A 206 -1.43 -2.79 3.68
C GLU A 206 -2.19 -3.04 4.98
N TYR A 207 -2.13 -2.12 5.94
CA TYR A 207 -2.95 -2.23 7.15
C TYR A 207 -4.45 -2.12 6.84
N GLY A 208 -4.83 -1.25 5.90
CA GLY A 208 -6.20 -1.14 5.40
C GLY A 208 -6.63 -2.36 4.60
N TRP A 209 -5.82 -2.74 3.62
CA TRP A 209 -6.19 -3.79 2.68
C TRP A 209 -6.02 -5.19 3.26
N ARG A 210 -4.85 -5.53 3.85
CA ARG A 210 -4.53 -6.92 4.29
C ARG A 210 -5.01 -7.20 5.70
N TYR A 211 -4.75 -6.29 6.65
CA TYR A 211 -5.15 -6.53 8.04
C TYR A 211 -6.67 -6.38 8.23
N TYR A 212 -7.29 -5.36 7.62
CA TYR A 212 -8.69 -5.04 7.86
C TYR A 212 -9.66 -5.59 6.81
N LEU A 213 -9.53 -5.18 5.54
CA LEU A 213 -10.56 -5.48 4.52
C LEU A 213 -10.49 -6.92 4.01
N GLN A 214 -9.30 -7.50 3.83
CA GLN A 214 -9.12 -8.86 3.32
C GLN A 214 -9.88 -9.89 4.16
N PRO A 215 -9.73 -10.00 5.50
CA PRO A 215 -10.47 -10.99 6.28
C PRO A 215 -11.99 -10.77 6.25
N ILE A 216 -12.45 -9.54 6.13
CA ILE A 216 -13.88 -9.22 5.98
C ILE A 216 -14.43 -9.79 4.67
N LEU A 217 -13.73 -9.56 3.56
CA LEU A 217 -14.14 -10.07 2.25
C LEU A 217 -14.01 -11.60 2.17
N GLN A 218 -12.95 -12.17 2.75
CA GLN A 218 -12.76 -13.61 2.82
C GLN A 218 -13.83 -14.30 3.67
N LYS A 219 -14.26 -13.70 4.79
CA LYS A 219 -15.37 -14.21 5.61
C LYS A 219 -16.69 -14.21 4.84
N LYS A 220 -16.93 -13.18 4.01
CA LYS A 220 -18.20 -13.02 3.28
C LYS A 220 -18.26 -13.82 1.99
N PHE A 221 -17.17 -13.89 1.23
CA PHE A 221 -17.16 -14.43 -0.16
C PHE A 221 -16.30 -15.68 -0.31
N GLY A 222 -15.63 -16.14 0.76
CA GLY A 222 -14.66 -17.24 0.73
C GLY A 222 -13.25 -16.76 0.39
N LEU A 223 -12.25 -17.61 0.70
CA LEU A 223 -10.84 -17.22 0.69
C LEU A 223 -10.39 -16.66 -0.66
N LYS A 224 -10.70 -17.34 -1.76
CA LYS A 224 -10.27 -16.95 -3.12
C LYS A 224 -11.05 -15.75 -3.65
N LYS A 225 -12.39 -15.83 -3.63
CA LYS A 225 -13.24 -14.75 -4.16
C LYS A 225 -13.03 -13.45 -3.38
N GLY A 226 -12.86 -13.54 -2.06
CA GLY A 226 -12.59 -12.36 -1.22
C GLY A 226 -11.33 -11.61 -1.64
N VAL A 227 -10.26 -12.33 -1.99
CA VAL A 227 -9.00 -11.70 -2.44
C VAL A 227 -9.10 -11.16 -3.87
N LEU A 228 -9.81 -11.85 -4.77
CA LEU A 228 -10.08 -11.33 -6.11
C LEU A 228 -10.88 -10.02 -6.06
N ILE A 229 -11.95 -9.99 -5.25
CA ILE A 229 -12.73 -8.76 -5.04
C ILE A 229 -11.85 -7.66 -4.44
N LEU A 230 -10.99 -7.99 -3.46
CA LEU A 230 -10.07 -7.02 -2.89
C LEU A 230 -9.13 -6.44 -3.93
N GLY A 231 -8.58 -7.25 -4.83
CA GLY A 231 -7.69 -6.77 -5.90
C GLY A 231 -8.40 -5.77 -6.85
N VAL A 232 -9.63 -6.07 -7.25
CA VAL A 232 -10.45 -5.16 -8.07
C VAL A 232 -10.76 -3.86 -7.31
N VAL A 233 -11.19 -3.98 -6.06
CA VAL A 233 -11.48 -2.84 -5.18
C VAL A 233 -10.24 -1.97 -4.99
N TRP A 234 -9.08 -2.57 -4.74
CA TRP A 234 -7.80 -1.87 -4.60
C TRP A 234 -7.37 -1.19 -5.91
N GLY A 235 -7.53 -1.84 -7.07
CA GLY A 235 -7.26 -1.24 -8.37
C GLY A 235 -8.15 -0.02 -8.64
N LEU A 236 -9.46 -0.13 -8.42
CA LEU A 236 -10.39 0.99 -8.59
C LEU A 236 -10.10 2.17 -7.65
N TRP A 237 -9.51 1.93 -6.48
CA TRP A 237 -9.11 2.99 -5.57
C TRP A 237 -8.03 3.92 -6.16
N HIS A 238 -7.23 3.45 -7.13
CA HIS A 238 -6.24 4.26 -7.82
C HIS A 238 -6.81 5.17 -8.92
N LEU A 239 -8.09 5.06 -9.24
CA LEU A 239 -8.72 5.73 -10.39
C LEU A 239 -8.34 7.21 -10.55
N PRO A 240 -8.30 8.07 -9.50
CA PRO A 240 -7.86 9.46 -9.67
C PRO A 240 -6.38 9.57 -10.08
N LEU A 241 -5.51 8.72 -9.52
CA LEU A 241 -4.09 8.67 -9.90
C LEU A 241 -3.91 8.15 -11.32
N ASP A 242 -4.71 7.16 -11.72
CA ASP A 242 -4.67 6.57 -13.06
C ASP A 242 -5.02 7.60 -14.14
N PHE A 243 -5.91 8.54 -13.83
CA PHE A 243 -6.35 9.55 -14.79
C PHE A 243 -5.51 10.83 -14.79
N PHE A 244 -4.92 11.21 -13.64
CA PHE A 244 -4.35 12.54 -13.49
C PHE A 244 -2.89 12.58 -13.09
N PHE A 245 -2.28 11.43 -12.74
CA PHE A 245 -0.91 11.36 -12.31
C PHE A 245 -0.06 10.38 -13.11
N TYR A 246 -0.51 9.13 -13.25
CA TYR A 246 0.29 8.11 -13.94
C TYR A 246 0.31 8.29 -15.45
N VAL A 247 -0.78 8.76 -16.04
CA VAL A 247 -0.90 9.01 -17.47
C VAL A 247 -1.72 10.29 -17.71
N THR A 248 -1.78 10.72 -18.98
CA THR A 248 -2.71 11.77 -19.42
C THR A 248 -4.17 11.28 -19.38
N PRO A 249 -5.16 12.13 -19.13
CA PRO A 249 -6.56 11.73 -18.91
C PRO A 249 -7.18 10.87 -20.01
N ASP A 250 -6.77 11.06 -21.27
CA ASP A 250 -7.22 10.28 -22.44
C ASP A 250 -6.82 8.80 -22.36
N LYS A 251 -5.77 8.47 -21.59
CA LYS A 251 -5.28 7.11 -21.36
C LYS A 251 -5.70 6.52 -20.01
N GLY A 252 -6.42 7.27 -19.19
CA GLY A 252 -6.81 6.87 -17.83
C GLY A 252 -7.52 5.54 -17.76
N LEU A 253 -8.42 5.22 -18.72
CA LEU A 253 -9.13 3.95 -18.76
C LEU A 253 -8.18 2.75 -19.01
N ILE A 254 -7.19 2.93 -19.87
CA ILE A 254 -6.17 1.90 -20.14
C ILE A 254 -5.35 1.68 -18.88
N MET A 255 -4.91 2.78 -18.23
CA MET A 255 -4.13 2.72 -17.00
C MET A 255 -4.92 2.06 -15.87
N THR A 256 -6.19 2.41 -15.67
CA THR A 256 -7.06 1.77 -14.67
C THR A 256 -7.22 0.27 -14.94
N THR A 257 -7.35 -0.15 -16.20
CA THR A 257 -7.41 -1.57 -16.55
C THR A 257 -6.12 -2.27 -16.16
N ASN A 258 -4.97 -1.70 -16.50
CA ASN A 258 -3.65 -2.23 -16.13
C ASN A 258 -3.46 -2.27 -14.60
N GLN A 259 -3.91 -1.23 -13.91
CA GLN A 259 -3.85 -1.12 -12.45
C GLN A 259 -4.69 -2.20 -11.76
N ILE A 260 -5.91 -2.46 -12.24
CA ILE A 260 -6.77 -3.54 -11.72
C ILE A 260 -6.08 -4.90 -11.90
N ILE A 261 -5.52 -5.19 -13.07
CA ILE A 261 -4.80 -6.43 -13.34
C ILE A 261 -3.62 -6.60 -12.37
N SER A 262 -2.82 -5.54 -12.20
CA SER A 262 -1.67 -5.51 -11.30
C SER A 262 -2.08 -5.69 -9.84
N CYS A 263 -3.12 -4.98 -9.38
CA CYS A 263 -3.65 -5.08 -8.03
C CYS A 263 -4.28 -6.45 -7.74
N VAL A 264 -4.91 -7.09 -8.71
CA VAL A 264 -5.41 -8.48 -8.56
C VAL A 264 -4.25 -9.46 -8.45
N GLY A 265 -3.28 -9.41 -9.35
CA GLY A 265 -2.12 -10.31 -9.33
C GLY A 265 -1.28 -10.15 -8.06
N LEU A 266 -0.75 -8.96 -7.81
CA LEU A 266 0.01 -8.63 -6.60
C LEU A 266 -0.81 -8.85 -5.34
N GLY A 267 -2.12 -8.52 -5.40
CA GLY A 267 -3.06 -8.73 -4.32
C GLY A 267 -3.17 -10.19 -3.88
N ILE A 268 -3.17 -11.12 -4.83
CA ILE A 268 -3.16 -12.57 -4.55
C ILE A 268 -1.83 -12.96 -3.86
N PHE A 269 -0.70 -12.48 -4.37
CA PHE A 269 0.60 -12.82 -3.77
C PHE A 269 0.76 -12.21 -2.37
N PHE A 270 0.36 -10.96 -2.17
CA PHE A 270 0.42 -10.32 -0.86
C PHE A 270 -0.53 -11.00 0.14
N ALA A 271 -1.72 -11.41 -0.31
CA ALA A 271 -2.64 -12.19 0.51
C ALA A 271 -2.05 -13.56 0.87
N TYR A 272 -1.43 -14.27 -0.09
CA TYR A 272 -0.70 -15.51 0.16
C TYR A 272 0.38 -15.32 1.24
N ALA A 273 1.22 -14.32 1.08
CA ALA A 273 2.30 -14.03 2.01
C ALA A 273 1.76 -13.67 3.40
N TYR A 274 0.73 -12.82 3.48
CA TYR A 274 0.10 -12.45 4.73
C TYR A 274 -0.57 -13.63 5.43
N MET A 275 -1.36 -14.43 4.72
CA MET A 275 -2.02 -15.62 5.29
C MET A 275 -1.02 -16.66 5.79
N LYS A 276 0.13 -16.81 5.10
CA LYS A 276 1.18 -17.77 5.45
C LYS A 276 2.00 -17.32 6.65
N THR A 277 2.26 -16.03 6.78
CA THR A 277 3.16 -15.47 7.80
C THR A 277 2.43 -14.88 9.00
N GLU A 278 1.16 -14.52 8.86
CA GLU A 278 0.37 -13.73 9.83
C GLU A 278 1.09 -12.46 10.28
N ASN A 279 1.92 -11.89 9.41
CA ASN A 279 2.80 -10.78 9.68
C ASN A 279 2.52 -9.65 8.69
N ILE A 280 1.91 -8.55 9.16
CA ILE A 280 1.56 -7.40 8.30
C ILE A 280 2.79 -6.73 7.68
N TRP A 281 3.94 -6.82 8.33
CA TRP A 281 5.17 -6.24 7.82
C TRP A 281 5.67 -6.90 6.53
N VAL A 282 5.25 -8.14 6.26
CA VAL A 282 5.61 -8.82 5.01
C VAL A 282 4.98 -8.12 3.81
N PRO A 283 3.65 -8.00 3.67
CA PRO A 283 3.09 -7.27 2.53
C PRO A 283 3.52 -5.80 2.49
N VAL A 284 3.80 -5.14 3.62
CA VAL A 284 4.37 -3.79 3.66
C VAL A 284 5.74 -3.75 2.96
N ILE A 285 6.64 -4.70 3.26
CA ILE A 285 7.95 -4.80 2.61
C ILE A 285 7.79 -5.16 1.13
N LEU A 286 6.90 -6.11 0.78
CA LEU A 286 6.66 -6.49 -0.61
C LEU A 286 6.16 -5.32 -1.44
N HIS A 287 5.25 -4.54 -0.90
CA HIS A 287 4.71 -3.34 -1.55
C HIS A 287 5.80 -2.27 -1.72
N PHE A 288 6.58 -2.00 -0.67
CA PHE A 288 7.73 -1.11 -0.76
C PHE A 288 8.71 -1.55 -1.86
N LEU A 289 9.08 -2.82 -1.88
CA LEU A 289 9.98 -3.36 -2.90
C LEU A 289 9.39 -3.23 -4.30
N ASN A 290 8.10 -3.54 -4.49
CA ASN A 290 7.44 -3.37 -5.78
C ASN A 290 7.57 -1.94 -6.33
N ASN A 291 7.34 -0.94 -5.49
CA ASN A 291 7.31 0.45 -5.91
C ASN A 291 8.71 1.09 -6.02
N ASN A 292 9.71 0.58 -5.31
CA ASN A 292 11.05 1.17 -5.31
C ASN A 292 12.04 0.44 -6.24
N LEU A 293 11.87 -0.85 -6.49
CA LEU A 293 12.74 -1.56 -7.43
C LEU A 293 12.58 -1.09 -8.87
N ILE A 294 11.44 -0.52 -9.24
CA ILE A 294 11.24 0.04 -10.58
C ILE A 294 12.21 1.19 -10.86
N LEU A 295 12.59 1.96 -9.84
CA LEU A 295 13.58 3.05 -10.00
C LEU A 295 14.92 2.52 -10.47
N VAL A 296 15.31 1.34 -10.02
CA VAL A 296 16.53 0.64 -10.46
C VAL A 296 16.29 -0.02 -11.80
N THR A 297 15.27 -0.86 -11.91
CA THR A 297 15.09 -1.76 -13.05
C THR A 297 14.61 -1.06 -14.32
N SER A 298 14.17 0.20 -14.24
CA SER A 298 13.90 1.04 -15.43
C SER A 298 15.18 1.62 -16.05
N GLY A 299 16.28 1.65 -15.31
CA GLY A 299 17.52 2.34 -15.72
C GLY A 299 17.42 3.87 -15.69
N GLN A 300 16.31 4.44 -15.22
CA GLN A 300 16.12 5.90 -15.15
C GLN A 300 16.59 6.48 -13.81
N PHE A 301 16.61 5.68 -12.75
CA PHE A 301 17.04 6.04 -11.40
C PHE A 301 16.31 7.25 -10.79
N SER A 302 15.12 7.59 -11.30
CA SER A 302 14.28 8.72 -10.90
C SER A 302 12.83 8.30 -10.66
N ALA A 303 12.14 8.95 -9.73
CA ALA A 303 10.71 8.77 -9.47
C ALA A 303 9.83 9.25 -10.64
N ASP A 304 10.37 10.03 -11.56
CA ASP A 304 9.65 10.51 -12.74
C ASP A 304 9.16 9.37 -13.64
N VAL A 305 9.80 8.19 -13.55
CA VAL A 305 9.34 6.97 -14.24
C VAL A 305 7.88 6.59 -13.91
N LEU A 306 7.34 7.06 -12.79
CA LEU A 306 5.98 6.79 -12.37
C LEU A 306 4.96 7.77 -12.97
N GLN A 307 5.40 8.89 -13.53
CA GLN A 307 4.52 9.94 -14.07
C GLN A 307 4.48 9.89 -15.59
N ASN A 308 3.36 10.30 -16.17
CA ASN A 308 3.19 10.45 -17.61
C ASN A 308 3.62 9.21 -18.43
N GLN A 309 3.30 8.02 -17.91
CA GLN A 309 3.68 6.75 -18.53
C GLN A 309 3.01 6.61 -19.90
N SER A 310 3.73 6.02 -20.84
CA SER A 310 3.16 5.64 -22.13
C SER A 310 2.50 4.27 -22.00
N VAL A 311 1.17 4.21 -22.18
CA VAL A 311 0.38 2.97 -22.12
C VAL A 311 -0.54 2.86 -23.32
N SER A 312 -0.81 1.63 -23.74
CA SER A 312 -1.72 1.30 -24.82
C SER A 312 -2.51 0.03 -24.53
N TRP A 313 -3.61 -0.21 -25.26
CA TRP A 313 -4.37 -1.46 -25.14
C TRP A 313 -3.54 -2.70 -25.52
N ALA A 314 -2.51 -2.52 -26.36
CA ALA A 314 -1.60 -3.60 -26.74
C ALA A 314 -0.76 -4.11 -25.56
N ASP A 315 -0.61 -3.35 -24.48
CA ASP A 315 0.16 -3.74 -23.30
C ASP A 315 -0.63 -4.63 -22.35
N ILE A 316 -1.96 -4.66 -22.47
CA ILE A 316 -2.85 -5.41 -21.55
C ILE A 316 -2.58 -6.92 -21.55
N PRO A 317 -2.38 -7.62 -22.68
CA PRO A 317 -2.02 -9.04 -22.68
C PRO A 317 -0.71 -9.32 -21.92
N ALA A 318 0.30 -8.46 -22.06
CA ALA A 318 1.55 -8.56 -21.30
C ALA A 318 1.33 -8.34 -19.80
N ALA A 319 0.52 -7.36 -19.42
CA ALA A 319 0.16 -7.12 -18.02
C ALA A 319 -0.59 -8.32 -17.40
N LEU A 320 -1.53 -8.92 -18.14
CA LEU A 320 -2.24 -10.13 -17.71
C LEU A 320 -1.28 -11.30 -17.50
N LEU A 321 -0.32 -11.50 -18.38
CA LEU A 321 0.68 -12.57 -18.25
C LEU A 321 1.63 -12.29 -17.08
N LEU A 322 2.23 -11.11 -17.05
CA LEU A 322 3.33 -10.78 -16.15
C LEU A 322 2.88 -10.44 -14.71
N ASN A 323 1.70 -9.88 -14.55
CA ASN A 323 1.15 -9.58 -13.22
C ASN A 323 0.00 -10.56 -12.88
N GLY A 324 -0.94 -10.76 -13.79
CA GLY A 324 -2.11 -11.60 -13.54
C GLY A 324 -1.74 -13.08 -13.35
N VAL A 325 -0.98 -13.67 -14.27
CA VAL A 325 -0.63 -15.09 -14.20
C VAL A 325 0.51 -15.34 -13.22
N LEU A 326 1.64 -14.62 -13.33
CA LEU A 326 2.84 -14.89 -12.54
C LEU A 326 2.59 -14.81 -11.02
N TYR A 327 1.87 -13.79 -10.57
CA TYR A 327 1.49 -13.64 -9.16
C TYR A 327 0.15 -14.32 -8.86
N GLY A 328 -0.77 -14.36 -9.82
CA GLY A 328 -2.11 -14.93 -9.67
C GLY A 328 -2.12 -16.44 -9.43
N VAL A 329 -1.12 -17.18 -9.92
CA VAL A 329 -0.99 -18.64 -9.69
C VAL A 329 -0.99 -19.01 -8.20
N PHE A 330 -0.55 -18.11 -7.33
CA PHE A 330 -0.53 -18.33 -5.88
C PHE A 330 -1.91 -18.51 -5.26
N ILE A 331 -3.00 -18.16 -5.96
CA ILE A 331 -4.38 -18.47 -5.51
C ILE A 331 -4.66 -19.98 -5.41
N LEU A 332 -3.81 -20.80 -6.04
CA LEU A 332 -3.88 -22.27 -5.97
C LEU A 332 -3.10 -22.83 -4.78
N ALA A 333 -2.32 -22.01 -4.06
CA ALA A 333 -1.51 -22.41 -2.94
C ALA A 333 -2.35 -22.87 -1.73
N LYS A 334 -1.72 -23.65 -0.83
CA LYS A 334 -2.35 -24.25 0.35
C LYS A 334 -3.17 -23.28 1.21
N PRO A 335 -2.69 -22.05 1.54
CA PRO A 335 -3.46 -21.11 2.35
C PRO A 335 -4.86 -20.78 1.80
N PHE A 336 -5.06 -20.85 0.48
CA PHE A 336 -6.36 -20.62 -0.16
C PHE A 336 -7.26 -21.86 -0.25
N ARG A 337 -6.77 -23.03 0.16
CA ARG A 337 -7.53 -24.30 0.17
C ARG A 337 -8.04 -24.63 1.56
N GLU A 338 -7.36 -24.19 2.60
CA GLU A 338 -7.75 -24.47 3.98
C GLU A 338 -9.00 -23.64 4.31
N LYS A 339 -10.09 -24.31 4.70
CA LYS A 339 -11.13 -23.68 5.50
C LYS A 339 -10.45 -23.38 6.83
N LYS A 340 -10.31 -22.11 7.20
CA LYS A 340 -9.96 -21.75 8.56
C LYS A 340 -11.06 -22.36 9.42
N GLU A 341 -10.75 -23.42 10.20
CA GLU A 341 -11.62 -23.89 11.26
C GLU A 341 -11.98 -22.64 12.07
N GLU A 342 -13.27 -22.35 12.21
CA GLU A 342 -13.72 -21.28 13.04
C GLU A 342 -13.05 -21.49 14.40
N SER A 343 -12.15 -20.61 14.78
CA SER A 343 -11.63 -20.56 16.13
C SER A 343 -12.83 -20.19 17.04
N VAL A 344 -13.55 -21.23 17.42
CA VAL A 344 -14.49 -21.21 18.51
C VAL A 344 -13.65 -20.96 19.77
N SER A 345 -13.44 -19.71 20.14
CA SER A 345 -13.14 -19.30 21.51
C SER A 345 -12.84 -17.80 21.60
N LEU A 346 -13.85 -16.97 21.45
CA LEU A 346 -13.81 -15.62 22.02
C LEU A 346 -15.02 -15.32 22.92
N ASP A 347 -15.89 -16.32 23.18
CA ASP A 347 -17.05 -16.15 24.07
C ASP A 347 -17.04 -17.07 25.30
N ALA A 348 -15.96 -17.78 25.59
CA ALA A 348 -15.88 -18.67 26.78
C ALA A 348 -15.33 -17.97 28.04
N GLY A 349 -15.29 -16.66 28.11
CA GLY A 349 -14.75 -15.87 29.22
C GLY A 349 -15.79 -15.17 30.10
N GLN A 350 -17.09 -15.30 29.86
CA GLN A 350 -18.10 -14.58 30.66
C GLN A 350 -19.17 -15.44 31.31
N SER A 351 -18.91 -16.69 31.63
CA SER A 351 -19.87 -17.45 32.44
C SER A 351 -19.20 -18.39 33.46
N LYS A 352 -18.40 -17.84 34.38
CA LYS A 352 -18.12 -18.47 35.69
C LYS A 352 -17.78 -17.40 36.70
N GLY A 353 -18.80 -16.90 37.35
CA GLY A 353 -18.67 -15.92 38.42
C GLY A 353 -19.99 -15.51 39.05
N MET A 354 -20.92 -16.47 39.24
CA MET A 354 -22.07 -16.28 40.13
C MET A 354 -22.58 -17.66 40.58
N ALA A 355 -21.99 -18.17 41.60
CA ALA A 355 -22.63 -19.11 42.57
C ALA A 355 -21.70 -19.30 43.77
N VAL A 356 -22.25 -18.90 44.91
CA VAL A 356 -21.87 -19.05 46.32
C VAL A 356 -20.97 -17.97 46.87
#